data_1194aa146c6867a0edbd1778369355c9
#
_entry.id   1194aa146c6867a0edbd1778369355c9
#
_cell.length_a   1.000
_cell.length_b   1.000
_cell.length_c   1.000
_cell.angle_alpha   90.00
_cell.angle_beta   90.00
_cell.angle_gamma   90.00
#
_symmetry.space_group_name_H-M   'P 1'
#
loop_
_entity.id
_entity.type
_entity.pdbx_description
1 polymer ?
#
loop_
_entity_poly.entity_id
_entity_poly.type
_entity_poly.pdbx_seq_one_letter_code
_entity_poly.pdbx_strand_id
1 'polypeptide(L)'
;MVVDGEVVLDDADNLALDQLDVANPEEWEQGYGYHITGRVTSAIEYNRGNTETDKLNLDAETILESLRDRITLRADYEDSSALVPDTDDDGNPKQDAEGNTIKTSQPTADNWRVEGKYDYFLSDPRNYLGLNVGFRSNVFADIDQRSYATAYFGRKLLTRETLTLDAELGVAYVDTDFVVTEDDSYTGATINLTAEAQLFDSRVTLYFRQANIINTSSTEKSIYRTKLGLRFPLFLGLEAAAEASADYDGGAAEGKEKLDETLKFRIGYTW
;
A
#
# COMPACT_ATOMS: atom_id res chain seq x y z
N MET A 1 -26.60 12.29 32.45
CA MET A 1 -27.92 12.38 31.81
C MET A 1 -27.94 13.67 30.99
N VAL A 2 -28.48 13.67 29.77
CA VAL A 2 -28.57 14.89 28.94
C VAL A 2 -29.97 15.46 29.07
N VAL A 3 -30.10 16.73 29.44
CA VAL A 3 -31.37 17.46 29.57
C VAL A 3 -31.17 18.82 28.93
N ASP A 4 -32.07 19.19 28.00
CA ASP A 4 -32.07 20.48 27.30
C ASP A 4 -30.73 20.89 26.65
N GLY A 5 -29.94 19.90 26.15
CA GLY A 5 -28.66 20.15 25.51
C GLY A 5 -27.48 20.34 26.49
N GLU A 6 -27.65 20.01 27.75
CA GLU A 6 -26.60 20.00 28.75
C GLU A 6 -26.39 18.59 29.34
N VAL A 7 -25.13 18.24 29.65
CA VAL A 7 -24.81 17.04 30.40
C VAL A 7 -24.92 17.35 31.90
N VAL A 8 -25.94 16.74 32.55
CA VAL A 8 -26.14 16.85 33.98
C VAL A 8 -25.24 15.86 34.71
N LEU A 9 -24.31 16.37 35.50
CA LEU A 9 -23.39 15.59 36.36
C LEU A 9 -23.93 15.61 37.80
N ASP A 10 -23.77 14.48 38.53
CA ASP A 10 -24.38 14.29 39.85
C ASP A 10 -23.84 15.23 40.94
N ASP A 11 -22.64 15.82 40.77
CA ASP A 11 -22.01 16.74 41.76
C ASP A 11 -21.12 17.83 41.13
N ALA A 12 -21.36 18.22 39.88
CA ALA A 12 -20.55 19.23 39.19
C ALA A 12 -21.42 20.18 38.36
N ASP A 13 -20.84 21.29 37.92
CA ASP A 13 -21.48 22.22 37.01
C ASP A 13 -21.91 21.53 35.70
N ASN A 14 -23.10 21.83 35.22
CA ASN A 14 -23.59 21.31 33.93
C ASN A 14 -22.70 21.81 32.81
N LEU A 15 -22.32 20.89 31.92
CA LEU A 15 -21.53 21.18 30.72
C LEU A 15 -22.44 21.24 29.49
N ALA A 16 -22.35 22.29 28.70
CA ALA A 16 -23.02 22.36 27.43
C ALA A 16 -22.41 21.31 26.45
N LEU A 17 -23.24 20.67 25.62
CA LEU A 17 -22.78 19.63 24.68
C LEU A 17 -21.72 20.12 23.68
N ASP A 18 -21.73 21.41 23.36
CA ASP A 18 -20.75 22.05 22.48
C ASP A 18 -19.38 22.27 23.13
N GLN A 19 -19.27 22.04 24.46
CA GLN A 19 -18.02 22.08 25.22
C GLN A 19 -17.37 20.70 25.40
N LEU A 20 -18.01 19.65 24.88
CA LEU A 20 -17.49 18.29 24.92
C LEU A 20 -16.80 17.97 23.59
N ASP A 21 -15.48 17.81 23.62
CA ASP A 21 -14.72 17.35 22.45
C ASP A 21 -15.03 15.88 22.11
N VAL A 22 -15.13 15.02 23.12
CA VAL A 22 -15.47 13.59 22.96
C VAL A 22 -16.30 13.12 24.17
N ALA A 23 -17.40 12.39 23.91
CA ALA A 23 -18.20 11.72 24.92
C ALA A 23 -17.79 10.25 25.03
N ASN A 24 -17.35 9.80 26.21
CA ASN A 24 -16.80 8.46 26.46
C ASN A 24 -15.58 8.14 25.56
N PRO A 25 -14.48 8.87 25.71
CA PRO A 25 -13.29 8.63 24.89
C PRO A 25 -12.74 7.23 25.12
N GLU A 26 -12.30 6.58 24.04
CA GLU A 26 -11.58 5.31 24.12
C GLU A 26 -10.23 5.49 24.85
N GLU A 27 -9.63 4.39 25.34
CA GLU A 27 -8.38 4.45 26.10
C GLU A 27 -7.26 5.18 25.35
N TRP A 28 -7.15 4.96 24.03
CA TRP A 28 -6.14 5.60 23.21
C TRP A 28 -6.36 7.11 23.04
N GLU A 29 -7.62 7.58 23.00
CA GLU A 29 -7.98 9.02 22.98
C GLU A 29 -7.65 9.70 24.32
N GLN A 30 -7.57 8.94 25.41
CA GLN A 30 -7.08 9.39 26.70
C GLN A 30 -5.55 9.33 26.83
N GLY A 31 -4.84 8.88 25.78
CA GLY A 31 -3.39 8.75 25.74
C GLY A 31 -2.87 7.39 26.23
N TYR A 32 -3.73 6.37 26.38
CA TYR A 32 -3.35 5.03 26.77
C TYR A 32 -3.47 4.04 25.61
N GLY A 33 -2.32 3.49 25.18
CA GLY A 33 -2.29 2.48 24.12
C GLY A 33 -2.46 3.04 22.71
N TYR A 34 -2.95 2.19 21.81
CA TYR A 34 -3.08 2.45 20.39
C TYR A 34 -4.47 2.09 19.87
N HIS A 35 -5.01 2.91 19.00
CA HIS A 35 -6.10 2.52 18.11
C HIS A 35 -5.52 1.68 16.97
N ILE A 36 -6.02 0.45 16.80
CA ILE A 36 -5.50 -0.49 15.82
C ILE A 36 -6.55 -0.68 14.74
N THR A 37 -6.18 -0.30 13.53
CA THR A 37 -6.98 -0.54 12.32
C THR A 37 -6.16 -1.32 11.31
N GLY A 38 -6.83 -2.03 10.44
CA GLY A 38 -6.10 -2.74 9.42
C GLY A 38 -7.02 -3.32 8.36
N ARG A 39 -6.38 -3.86 7.33
CA ARG A 39 -7.06 -4.58 6.28
C ARG A 39 -6.15 -5.63 5.68
N VAL A 40 -6.75 -6.67 5.17
CA VAL A 40 -6.13 -7.64 4.29
C VAL A 40 -7.02 -7.82 3.07
N THR A 41 -6.44 -7.76 1.88
CA THR A 41 -7.16 -7.94 0.62
C THR A 41 -6.48 -8.99 -0.24
N SER A 42 -7.28 -9.72 -1.02
CA SER A 42 -6.82 -10.70 -1.98
C SER A 42 -7.50 -10.51 -3.32
N ALA A 43 -6.75 -10.76 -4.39
CA ALA A 43 -7.29 -10.95 -5.73
C ALA A 43 -6.78 -12.29 -6.28
N ILE A 44 -7.69 -13.10 -6.79
CA ILE A 44 -7.37 -14.38 -7.43
C ILE A 44 -7.94 -14.32 -8.84
N GLU A 45 -7.12 -14.65 -9.84
CA GLU A 45 -7.52 -14.68 -11.23
C GLU A 45 -7.13 -16.04 -11.85
N TYR A 46 -8.10 -16.68 -12.46
CA TYR A 46 -7.91 -17.93 -13.19
C TYR A 46 -8.40 -17.72 -14.63
N ASN A 47 -7.48 -17.68 -15.58
CA ASN A 47 -7.80 -17.64 -17.01
C ASN A 47 -7.62 -19.01 -17.61
N ARG A 48 -8.60 -19.47 -18.41
CA ARG A 48 -8.58 -20.73 -19.13
C ARG A 48 -9.02 -20.50 -20.57
N GLY A 49 -8.44 -21.25 -21.49
CA GLY A 49 -8.74 -21.17 -22.92
C GLY A 49 -7.48 -20.98 -23.76
N ASN A 50 -7.43 -19.95 -24.63
CA ASN A 50 -6.27 -19.68 -25.48
C ASN A 50 -5.02 -19.28 -24.68
N THR A 51 -5.23 -18.60 -23.55
CA THR A 51 -4.20 -18.28 -22.56
C THR A 51 -4.65 -18.84 -21.22
N GLU A 52 -3.79 -19.58 -20.57
CA GLU A 52 -4.05 -20.16 -19.25
C GLU A 52 -3.10 -19.52 -18.25
N THR A 53 -3.64 -18.74 -17.31
CA THR A 53 -2.87 -18.06 -16.26
C THR A 53 -3.55 -18.19 -14.92
N ASP A 54 -2.76 -18.35 -13.90
CA ASP A 54 -3.16 -18.32 -12.49
C ASP A 54 -2.42 -17.17 -11.81
N LYS A 55 -3.16 -16.31 -11.10
CA LYS A 55 -2.57 -15.16 -10.37
C LYS A 55 -3.14 -15.08 -8.98
N LEU A 56 -2.27 -14.82 -8.02
CA LEU A 56 -2.60 -14.53 -6.64
C LEU A 56 -1.98 -13.19 -6.24
N ASN A 57 -2.78 -12.29 -5.70
CA ASN A 57 -2.32 -11.04 -5.09
C ASN A 57 -2.83 -10.99 -3.66
N LEU A 58 -1.95 -10.64 -2.73
CA LEU A 58 -2.27 -10.40 -1.32
C LEU A 58 -1.70 -9.04 -0.93
N ASP A 59 -2.51 -8.23 -0.26
CA ASP A 59 -2.07 -6.96 0.33
C ASP A 59 -2.57 -6.90 1.76
N ALA A 60 -1.72 -6.42 2.66
CA ALA A 60 -2.05 -6.19 4.05
C ALA A 60 -1.55 -4.81 4.49
N GLU A 61 -2.35 -4.13 5.30
CA GLU A 61 -1.97 -2.89 5.96
C GLU A 61 -2.51 -2.91 7.39
N THR A 62 -1.66 -2.55 8.35
CA THR A 62 -2.07 -2.35 9.75
C THR A 62 -1.53 -1.01 10.22
N ILE A 63 -2.37 -0.23 10.89
CA ILE A 63 -2.05 1.07 11.45
C ILE A 63 -2.31 1.01 12.95
N LEU A 64 -1.31 1.36 13.73
CA LEU A 64 -1.39 1.56 15.16
C LEU A 64 -1.19 3.06 15.40
N GLU A 65 -2.22 3.77 15.85
CA GLU A 65 -2.17 5.21 16.07
C GLU A 65 -2.45 5.55 17.54
N SER A 66 -1.61 6.40 18.09
CA SER A 66 -1.78 7.01 19.41
C SER A 66 -1.88 8.53 19.28
N LEU A 67 -2.07 9.24 20.39
CA LEU A 67 -2.02 10.72 20.39
C LEU A 67 -0.63 11.29 20.03
N ARG A 68 0.42 10.47 20.13
CA ARG A 68 1.82 10.91 19.96
C ARG A 68 2.49 10.39 18.72
N ASP A 69 2.06 9.23 18.24
CA ASP A 69 2.74 8.55 17.15
C ASP A 69 1.81 7.61 16.37
N ARG A 70 2.30 7.18 15.22
CA ARG A 70 1.63 6.21 14.38
C ARG A 70 2.65 5.24 13.81
N ILE A 71 2.35 3.95 13.90
CA ILE A 71 3.08 2.89 13.24
C ILE A 71 2.21 2.35 12.11
N THR A 72 2.77 2.26 10.90
CA THR A 72 2.09 1.63 9.76
C THR A 72 2.94 0.50 9.24
N LEU A 73 2.35 -0.68 9.13
CA LEU A 73 2.97 -1.86 8.52
C LEU A 73 2.22 -2.20 7.24
N ARG A 74 2.96 -2.47 6.17
CA ARG A 74 2.40 -2.89 4.87
C ARG A 74 3.14 -4.09 4.34
N ALA A 75 2.40 -4.97 3.68
CA ALA A 75 2.95 -6.08 2.93
C ALA A 75 2.13 -6.29 1.66
N ASP A 76 2.82 -6.48 0.54
CA ASP A 76 2.25 -6.82 -0.76
C ASP A 76 2.95 -8.09 -1.25
N TYR A 77 2.17 -9.03 -1.82
CA TYR A 77 2.67 -10.25 -2.45
C TYR A 77 1.93 -10.50 -3.76
N GLU A 78 2.66 -10.87 -4.79
CA GLU A 78 2.09 -11.27 -6.08
C GLU A 78 2.84 -12.48 -6.62
N ASP A 79 2.07 -13.53 -6.92
CA ASP A 79 2.51 -14.72 -7.63
C ASP A 79 1.67 -14.89 -8.90
N SER A 80 2.32 -15.20 -10.00
CA SER A 80 1.62 -15.48 -11.25
C SER A 80 2.35 -16.54 -12.04
N SER A 81 1.59 -17.44 -12.66
CA SER A 81 2.11 -18.44 -13.56
C SER A 81 1.25 -18.58 -14.83
N ALA A 82 1.88 -18.95 -15.92
CA ALA A 82 1.20 -19.29 -17.17
C ALA A 82 1.43 -20.76 -17.52
N LEU A 83 0.38 -21.42 -18.01
CA LEU A 83 0.49 -22.75 -18.59
C LEU A 83 0.87 -22.62 -20.07
N VAL A 84 2.10 -23.01 -20.39
CA VAL A 84 2.64 -22.98 -21.75
C VAL A 84 2.80 -24.39 -22.30
N PRO A 85 2.61 -24.60 -23.63
CA PRO A 85 2.88 -25.85 -24.24
C PRO A 85 4.34 -26.30 -23.99
N ASP A 86 4.53 -27.55 -23.52
CA ASP A 86 5.85 -28.15 -23.52
C ASP A 86 6.23 -28.51 -24.97
N THR A 87 7.44 -28.15 -25.39
CA THR A 87 7.91 -28.37 -26.76
C THR A 87 9.03 -29.39 -26.81
N ASP A 88 9.12 -30.11 -27.95
CA ASP A 88 10.27 -30.96 -28.27
C ASP A 88 11.47 -30.10 -28.74
N ASP A 89 12.59 -30.77 -29.07
CA ASP A 89 13.82 -30.12 -29.53
C ASP A 89 13.65 -29.38 -30.87
N ASP A 90 12.60 -29.69 -31.64
CA ASP A 90 12.25 -29.04 -32.90
C ASP A 90 11.23 -27.92 -32.72
N GLY A 91 10.79 -27.63 -31.48
CA GLY A 91 9.85 -26.57 -31.13
C GLY A 91 8.37 -26.94 -31.33
N ASN A 92 8.03 -28.22 -31.58
CA ASN A 92 6.65 -28.65 -31.71
C ASN A 92 6.04 -28.99 -30.35
N PRO A 93 4.75 -28.69 -30.12
CA PRO A 93 4.07 -29.04 -28.87
C PRO A 93 4.07 -30.56 -28.63
N LYS A 94 4.55 -31.01 -27.48
CA LYS A 94 4.44 -32.40 -27.05
C LYS A 94 2.99 -32.75 -26.77
N GLN A 95 2.62 -33.98 -27.10
CA GLN A 95 1.27 -34.51 -26.88
C GLN A 95 1.31 -35.76 -25.99
N ASP A 96 0.25 -35.94 -25.21
CA ASP A 96 0.02 -37.15 -24.46
C ASP A 96 -0.48 -38.30 -25.36
N ALA A 97 -0.71 -39.47 -24.77
CA ALA A 97 -1.17 -40.66 -25.51
C ALA A 97 -2.58 -40.47 -26.13
N GLU A 98 -3.35 -39.51 -25.61
CA GLU A 98 -4.69 -39.16 -26.09
C GLU A 98 -4.68 -38.03 -27.13
N GLY A 99 -3.50 -37.46 -27.45
CA GLY A 99 -3.31 -36.40 -28.43
C GLY A 99 -3.52 -34.96 -27.88
N ASN A 100 -3.64 -34.78 -26.56
CA ASN A 100 -3.73 -33.47 -25.96
C ASN A 100 -2.34 -32.84 -25.79
N THR A 101 -2.23 -31.54 -25.97
CA THR A 101 -0.97 -30.81 -25.73
C THR A 101 -0.58 -30.86 -24.25
N ILE A 102 0.61 -31.38 -23.96
CA ILE A 102 1.19 -31.34 -22.62
C ILE A 102 1.56 -29.87 -22.32
N LYS A 103 1.12 -29.35 -21.17
CA LYS A 103 1.41 -28.01 -20.74
C LYS A 103 2.20 -28.01 -19.42
N THR A 104 3.14 -27.09 -19.30
CA THR A 104 3.97 -26.88 -18.10
C THR A 104 3.69 -25.52 -17.54
N SER A 105 3.55 -25.42 -16.20
CA SER A 105 3.42 -24.16 -15.50
C SER A 105 4.76 -23.45 -15.48
N GLN A 106 4.79 -22.20 -15.96
CA GLN A 106 5.96 -21.33 -15.91
C GLN A 106 5.62 -20.09 -15.09
N PRO A 107 6.42 -19.75 -14.06
CA PRO A 107 6.26 -18.52 -13.30
C PRO A 107 6.38 -17.29 -14.22
N THR A 108 5.51 -16.31 -14.04
CA THR A 108 5.51 -15.05 -14.81
C THR A 108 5.60 -13.83 -13.90
N ALA A 109 5.28 -13.96 -12.61
CA ALA A 109 5.56 -12.97 -11.58
C ALA A 109 5.81 -13.69 -10.26
N ASP A 110 6.77 -13.20 -9.50
CA ASP A 110 7.04 -13.55 -8.10
C ASP A 110 7.65 -12.30 -7.48
N ASN A 111 6.83 -11.54 -6.79
CA ASN A 111 7.29 -10.33 -6.16
C ASN A 111 6.63 -10.13 -4.80
N TRP A 112 7.40 -9.53 -3.89
CA TRP A 112 6.91 -9.14 -2.59
C TRP A 112 7.49 -7.80 -2.16
N ARG A 113 6.77 -7.12 -1.27
CA ARG A 113 7.21 -5.91 -0.59
C ARG A 113 6.73 -5.93 0.85
N VAL A 114 7.59 -5.48 1.75
CA VAL A 114 7.24 -5.18 3.14
C VAL A 114 7.75 -3.80 3.50
N GLU A 115 6.98 -3.06 4.28
CA GLU A 115 7.28 -1.68 4.66
C GLU A 115 6.84 -1.43 6.10
N GLY A 116 7.73 -0.79 6.88
CA GLY A 116 7.43 -0.31 8.23
C GLY A 116 7.68 1.19 8.32
N LYS A 117 6.68 1.93 8.75
CA LYS A 117 6.68 3.38 8.86
C LYS A 117 6.36 3.79 10.29
N TYR A 118 7.11 4.74 10.83
CA TYR A 118 6.90 5.35 12.13
C TYR A 118 6.80 6.87 11.99
N ASP A 119 5.72 7.45 12.47
CA ASP A 119 5.45 8.89 12.49
C ASP A 119 5.35 9.37 13.94
N TYR A 120 6.14 10.37 14.33
CA TYR A 120 6.08 11.04 15.60
C TYR A 120 5.42 12.41 15.44
N PHE A 121 4.26 12.64 16.07
CA PHE A 121 3.50 13.88 15.98
C PHE A 121 4.16 14.96 16.83
N LEU A 122 4.30 16.16 16.25
CA LEU A 122 4.85 17.33 16.92
C LEU A 122 3.78 18.01 17.78
N SER A 123 4.12 19.16 18.39
CA SER A 123 3.19 19.93 19.23
C SER A 123 1.91 20.36 18.49
N ASP A 124 1.99 20.65 17.19
CA ASP A 124 0.82 20.67 16.29
C ASP A 124 0.73 19.28 15.66
N PRO A 125 -0.26 18.45 16.02
CA PRO A 125 -0.35 17.05 15.59
C PRO A 125 -0.61 16.90 14.07
N ARG A 126 -0.82 18.01 13.37
CA ARG A 126 -0.81 18.02 11.90
C ARG A 126 0.59 17.88 11.32
N ASN A 127 1.64 18.21 12.09
CA ASN A 127 3.03 18.09 11.67
C ASN A 127 3.66 16.88 12.36
N TYR A 128 4.44 16.10 11.62
CA TYR A 128 5.12 14.93 12.14
C TYR A 128 6.51 14.73 11.50
N LEU A 129 7.38 14.08 12.25
CA LEU A 129 8.63 13.54 11.75
C LEU A 129 8.49 12.04 11.60
N GLY A 130 9.00 11.48 10.52
CA GLY A 130 8.85 10.07 10.29
C GLY A 130 10.09 9.39 9.76
N LEU A 131 10.10 8.08 9.97
CA LEU A 131 11.05 7.14 9.41
C LEU A 131 10.27 6.05 8.66
N ASN A 132 10.78 5.61 7.53
CA ASN A 132 10.23 4.49 6.79
C ASN A 132 11.36 3.57 6.34
N VAL A 133 11.18 2.27 6.51
CA VAL A 133 12.09 1.23 6.03
C VAL A 133 11.27 0.23 5.23
N GLY A 134 11.76 -0.13 4.07
CA GLY A 134 11.08 -1.09 3.22
C GLY A 134 12.05 -2.00 2.49
N PHE A 135 11.54 -3.19 2.18
CA PHE A 135 12.23 -4.22 1.41
C PHE A 135 11.30 -4.72 0.32
N ARG A 136 11.86 -5.01 -0.85
CA ARG A 136 11.13 -5.64 -1.94
C ARG A 136 12.04 -6.57 -2.73
N SER A 137 11.44 -7.59 -3.32
CA SER A 137 12.04 -8.41 -4.35
C SER A 137 11.12 -8.45 -5.57
N ASN A 138 11.68 -8.54 -6.76
CA ASN A 138 10.99 -8.79 -8.02
C ASN A 138 12.00 -9.38 -9.00
N VAL A 139 12.18 -10.68 -8.96
CA VAL A 139 13.18 -11.41 -9.77
C VAL A 139 12.92 -11.26 -11.28
N PHE A 140 11.68 -11.05 -11.70
CA PHE A 140 11.31 -10.80 -13.11
C PHE A 140 11.74 -9.41 -13.60
N ALA A 141 11.91 -8.45 -12.66
CA ALA A 141 12.49 -7.14 -12.91
C ALA A 141 14.00 -7.09 -12.63
N ASP A 142 14.67 -8.27 -12.48
CA ASP A 142 16.08 -8.40 -12.12
C ASP A 142 16.43 -7.89 -10.71
N ILE A 143 15.48 -7.70 -9.82
CA ILE A 143 15.68 -7.25 -8.45
C ILE A 143 15.65 -8.44 -7.52
N ASP A 144 16.83 -8.89 -7.02
CA ASP A 144 16.91 -9.90 -5.98
C ASP A 144 16.39 -9.30 -4.67
N GLN A 145 16.97 -8.19 -4.23
CA GLN A 145 16.48 -7.41 -3.09
C GLN A 145 16.72 -5.92 -3.31
N ARG A 146 15.71 -5.12 -3.02
CA ARG A 146 15.86 -3.67 -2.85
C ARG A 146 15.43 -3.27 -1.46
N SER A 147 16.33 -2.62 -0.73
CA SER A 147 16.07 -2.02 0.56
C SER A 147 16.10 -0.50 0.47
N TYR A 148 15.27 0.16 1.25
CA TYR A 148 15.31 1.61 1.36
C TYR A 148 14.99 2.05 2.78
N ALA A 149 15.64 3.14 3.19
CA ALA A 149 15.36 3.84 4.43
C ALA A 149 15.13 5.31 4.13
N THR A 150 14.06 5.90 4.68
CA THR A 150 13.73 7.32 4.49
C THR A 150 13.53 8.01 5.83
N ALA A 151 13.94 9.28 5.91
CA ALA A 151 13.61 10.18 7.00
C ALA A 151 12.90 11.40 6.39
N TYR A 152 11.77 11.81 6.97
CA TYR A 152 10.93 12.85 6.37
C TYR A 152 10.24 13.71 7.41
N PHE A 153 9.83 14.90 6.98
CA PHE A 153 8.84 15.74 7.61
C PHE A 153 7.52 15.59 6.87
N GLY A 154 6.45 15.37 7.61
CA GLY A 154 5.11 15.26 7.07
C GLY A 154 4.15 16.28 7.67
N ARG A 155 3.12 16.61 6.90
CA ARG A 155 2.04 17.49 7.32
C ARG A 155 0.69 17.03 6.80
N LYS A 156 -0.29 16.92 7.71
CA LYS A 156 -1.71 16.75 7.40
C LYS A 156 -2.22 18.10 6.86
N LEU A 157 -2.33 18.23 5.53
CA LEU A 157 -2.74 19.47 4.86
C LEU A 157 -4.25 19.71 4.98
N LEU A 158 -5.03 18.61 4.90
CA LEU A 158 -6.47 18.60 5.09
C LEU A 158 -6.85 17.45 6.04
N THR A 159 -7.71 17.77 7.01
CA THR A 159 -8.20 16.82 8.03
C THR A 159 -9.71 16.98 8.22
N ARG A 160 -10.47 16.94 7.11
CA ARG A 160 -11.93 17.00 7.14
C ARG A 160 -12.48 15.58 7.22
N GLU A 161 -13.66 15.40 7.81
CA GLU A 161 -14.33 14.10 7.90
C GLU A 161 -14.46 13.39 6.55
N THR A 162 -14.71 14.16 5.49
CA THR A 162 -14.92 13.61 4.15
C THR A 162 -13.68 13.68 3.25
N LEU A 163 -12.59 14.33 3.69
CA LEU A 163 -11.39 14.51 2.87
C LEU A 163 -10.16 14.69 3.74
N THR A 164 -9.21 13.80 3.59
CA THR A 164 -7.87 13.93 4.17
C THR A 164 -6.83 14.09 3.06
N LEU A 165 -5.77 14.84 3.35
CA LEU A 165 -4.62 15.01 2.47
C LEU A 165 -3.37 15.20 3.32
N ASP A 166 -2.42 14.29 3.16
CA ASP A 166 -1.11 14.32 3.80
C ASP A 166 -0.02 14.51 2.74
N ALA A 167 0.99 15.33 3.05
CA ALA A 167 2.18 15.52 2.24
C ALA A 167 3.44 15.30 3.06
N GLU A 168 4.44 14.66 2.46
CA GLU A 168 5.72 14.34 3.10
C GLU A 168 6.88 14.73 2.20
N LEU A 169 7.93 15.29 2.81
CA LEU A 169 9.18 15.64 2.15
C LEU A 169 10.34 15.09 2.96
N GLY A 170 11.30 14.46 2.31
CA GLY A 170 12.39 13.82 3.03
C GLY A 170 13.56 13.43 2.16
N VAL A 171 14.40 12.59 2.74
CA VAL A 171 15.58 12.01 2.11
C VAL A 171 15.51 10.49 2.23
N ALA A 172 16.05 9.80 1.25
CA ALA A 172 16.12 8.35 1.19
C ALA A 172 17.53 7.88 0.90
N TYR A 173 17.85 6.71 1.40
CA TYR A 173 18.92 5.86 0.89
C TYR A 173 18.29 4.60 0.32
N VAL A 174 18.69 4.24 -0.88
CA VAL A 174 18.23 3.05 -1.61
C VAL A 174 19.43 2.19 -1.94
N ASP A 175 19.29 0.91 -1.70
CA ASP A 175 20.29 -0.11 -2.01
C ASP A 175 19.59 -1.24 -2.77
N THR A 176 20.14 -1.64 -3.91
CA THR A 176 19.53 -2.64 -4.80
C THR A 176 20.58 -3.67 -5.17
N ASP A 177 20.31 -4.90 -4.75
CA ASP A 177 20.99 -6.10 -5.22
C ASP A 177 20.21 -6.63 -6.42
N PHE A 178 20.87 -6.77 -7.56
CA PHE A 178 20.26 -7.30 -8.77
C PHE A 178 20.60 -8.80 -8.93
N VAL A 179 19.77 -9.53 -9.67
CA VAL A 179 20.01 -10.96 -9.95
C VAL A 179 21.18 -11.15 -10.92
N VAL A 180 21.28 -10.28 -11.94
CA VAL A 180 22.27 -10.37 -13.03
C VAL A 180 23.03 -9.06 -13.22
N THR A 181 22.34 -7.92 -13.12
CA THR A 181 22.92 -6.58 -13.30
C THR A 181 23.82 -6.24 -12.09
N GLU A 182 24.76 -5.32 -12.26
CA GLU A 182 25.60 -4.80 -11.18
C GLU A 182 24.78 -4.05 -10.14
N ASP A 183 25.05 -4.32 -8.86
CA ASP A 183 24.36 -3.70 -7.73
C ASP A 183 24.52 -2.18 -7.74
N ASP A 184 23.49 -1.47 -7.30
CA ASP A 184 23.45 0.00 -7.31
C ASP A 184 22.88 0.54 -6.00
N SER A 185 23.49 1.60 -5.50
CA SER A 185 22.98 2.32 -4.34
C SER A 185 23.04 3.82 -4.52
N TYR A 186 22.06 4.53 -3.99
CA TYR A 186 22.01 5.98 -4.10
C TYR A 186 21.26 6.65 -2.95
N THR A 187 21.51 7.94 -2.80
CA THR A 187 20.68 8.83 -1.99
C THR A 187 19.68 9.58 -2.87
N GLY A 188 18.48 9.82 -2.33
CA GLY A 188 17.41 10.51 -3.05
C GLY A 188 16.64 11.48 -2.17
N ALA A 189 15.91 12.39 -2.81
CA ALA A 189 14.86 13.18 -2.16
C ALA A 189 13.53 12.44 -2.27
N THR A 190 12.68 12.51 -1.23
CA THR A 190 11.34 11.93 -1.25
C THR A 190 10.26 12.99 -1.24
N ILE A 191 9.23 12.77 -2.03
CA ILE A 191 8.00 13.59 -2.06
C ILE A 191 6.83 12.62 -2.11
N ASN A 192 6.04 12.54 -1.03
CA ASN A 192 4.90 11.63 -0.97
C ASN A 192 3.61 12.43 -0.72
N LEU A 193 2.53 11.95 -1.32
CA LEU A 193 1.18 12.46 -1.12
C LEU A 193 0.24 11.30 -0.84
N THR A 194 -0.63 11.46 0.15
CA THR A 194 -1.71 10.52 0.45
C THR A 194 -3.00 11.29 0.61
N ALA A 195 -4.03 10.89 -0.10
CA ALA A 195 -5.35 11.48 0.00
C ALA A 195 -6.43 10.42 0.11
N GLU A 196 -7.45 10.67 0.93
CA GLU A 196 -8.67 9.85 0.99
C GLU A 196 -9.89 10.74 1.00
N ALA A 197 -10.90 10.39 0.19
CA ALA A 197 -12.16 11.09 0.12
C ALA A 197 -13.34 10.13 0.32
N GLN A 198 -14.23 10.48 1.25
CA GLN A 198 -15.48 9.76 1.48
C GLN A 198 -16.53 10.27 0.49
N LEU A 199 -17.08 9.39 -0.31
CA LEU A 199 -18.08 9.69 -1.34
C LEU A 199 -19.42 9.02 -1.02
N PHE A 200 -20.53 9.60 -1.48
CA PHE A 200 -21.86 9.02 -1.38
C PHE A 200 -22.26 8.66 0.07
N ASP A 201 -22.14 9.61 1.01
CA ASP A 201 -22.41 9.41 2.44
C ASP A 201 -21.55 8.25 3.03
N SER A 202 -20.26 8.27 2.74
CA SER A 202 -19.26 7.29 3.19
C SER A 202 -19.49 5.85 2.69
N ARG A 203 -20.26 5.67 1.63
CA ARG A 203 -20.45 4.34 0.99
C ARG A 203 -19.30 3.94 0.09
N VAL A 204 -18.48 4.91 -0.31
CA VAL A 204 -17.31 4.67 -1.17
C VAL A 204 -16.16 5.54 -0.67
N THR A 205 -14.98 4.95 -0.52
CA THR A 205 -13.75 5.70 -0.24
C THR A 205 -12.91 5.74 -1.50
N LEU A 206 -12.68 6.94 -2.04
CA LEU A 206 -11.65 7.18 -3.04
C LEU A 206 -10.33 7.39 -2.31
N TYR A 207 -9.28 6.69 -2.71
CA TYR A 207 -7.95 6.91 -2.17
C TYR A 207 -6.92 7.12 -3.28
N PHE A 208 -5.93 7.93 -2.97
CA PHE A 208 -4.80 8.24 -3.83
C PHE A 208 -3.50 8.19 -3.01
N ARG A 209 -2.48 7.53 -3.55
CA ARG A 209 -1.14 7.50 -2.97
C ARG A 209 -0.11 7.74 -4.05
N GLN A 210 0.78 8.67 -3.80
CA GLN A 210 1.94 8.95 -4.63
C GLN A 210 3.18 8.88 -3.74
N ALA A 211 4.11 8.00 -4.09
CA ALA A 211 5.40 7.88 -3.40
C ALA A 211 6.53 8.00 -4.42
N ASN A 212 7.43 8.95 -4.19
CA ASN A 212 8.52 9.24 -5.11
C ASN A 212 9.86 9.22 -4.37
N ILE A 213 10.86 8.60 -5.00
CA ILE A 213 12.26 8.70 -4.61
C ILE A 213 13.01 9.26 -5.83
N ILE A 214 13.41 10.52 -5.73
CA ILE A 214 14.12 11.23 -6.79
C ILE A 214 15.62 11.03 -6.54
N ASN A 215 16.28 10.26 -7.39
CA ASN A 215 17.71 10.03 -7.30
C ASN A 215 18.46 11.35 -7.54
N THR A 216 19.24 11.79 -6.55
CA THR A 216 19.94 13.08 -6.61
C THR A 216 21.18 13.06 -7.49
N SER A 217 21.72 11.88 -7.79
CA SER A 217 22.90 11.70 -8.66
C SER A 217 22.52 11.49 -10.13
N SER A 218 21.35 10.84 -10.37
CA SER A 218 20.82 10.57 -11.72
C SER A 218 19.29 10.58 -11.67
N THR A 219 18.67 11.68 -12.02
CA THR A 219 17.21 11.82 -11.99
C THR A 219 16.50 10.83 -12.92
N GLU A 220 17.19 10.31 -13.92
CA GLU A 220 16.67 9.26 -14.81
C GLU A 220 16.43 7.92 -14.10
N LYS A 221 17.15 7.67 -12.98
CA LYS A 221 17.02 6.48 -12.15
C LYS A 221 16.03 6.67 -10.97
N SER A 222 15.15 7.66 -11.05
CA SER A 222 14.15 7.91 -10.00
C SER A 222 13.04 6.88 -10.01
N ILE A 223 12.40 6.69 -8.85
CA ILE A 223 11.29 5.76 -8.64
C ILE A 223 10.03 6.56 -8.36
N TYR A 224 8.95 6.26 -9.08
CA TYR A 224 7.62 6.87 -8.90
C TYR A 224 6.59 5.76 -8.76
N ARG A 225 5.78 5.81 -7.71
CA ARG A 225 4.69 4.85 -7.46
C ARG A 225 3.40 5.60 -7.25
N THR A 226 2.43 5.28 -8.07
CA THR A 226 1.09 5.87 -8.02
C THR A 226 0.06 4.77 -7.79
N LYS A 227 -0.83 4.97 -6.83
CA LYS A 227 -2.01 4.13 -6.62
C LYS A 227 -3.25 5.02 -6.53
N LEU A 228 -4.28 4.67 -7.26
CA LEU A 228 -5.60 5.29 -7.22
C LEU A 228 -6.64 4.19 -7.12
N GLY A 229 -7.55 4.27 -6.16
CA GLY A 229 -8.55 3.23 -6.02
C GLY A 229 -9.83 3.67 -5.33
N LEU A 230 -10.82 2.81 -5.46
CA LEU A 230 -12.12 2.91 -4.82
C LEU A 230 -12.31 1.72 -3.89
N ARG A 231 -12.74 1.97 -2.66
CA ARG A 231 -13.13 0.96 -1.68
C ARG A 231 -14.63 1.03 -1.42
N PHE A 232 -15.25 -0.10 -1.36
CA PHE A 232 -16.68 -0.28 -1.15
C PHE A 232 -16.88 -1.14 0.10
N PRO A 233 -17.16 -0.55 1.28
CA PRO A 233 -17.48 -1.33 2.46
C PRO A 233 -18.74 -2.17 2.20
N LEU A 234 -18.68 -3.43 2.56
CA LEU A 234 -19.75 -4.39 2.45
C LEU A 234 -20.35 -4.64 3.86
N PHE A 235 -20.61 -5.87 4.21
CA PHE A 235 -21.15 -6.25 5.52
C PHE A 235 -20.10 -7.03 6.32
N LEU A 236 -20.19 -6.96 7.65
CA LEU A 236 -19.34 -7.71 8.59
C LEU A 236 -17.82 -7.46 8.40
N GLY A 237 -17.41 -6.24 8.08
CA GLY A 237 -16.00 -5.90 7.87
C GLY A 237 -15.45 -6.31 6.50
N LEU A 238 -16.26 -6.92 5.63
CA LEU A 238 -15.85 -7.19 4.25
C LEU A 238 -15.79 -5.90 3.43
N GLU A 239 -14.86 -5.85 2.50
CA GLU A 239 -14.64 -4.74 1.59
C GLU A 239 -14.37 -5.26 0.17
N ALA A 240 -14.95 -4.61 -0.83
CA ALA A 240 -14.52 -4.75 -2.22
C ALA A 240 -13.69 -3.54 -2.62
N ALA A 241 -12.69 -3.71 -3.47
CA ALA A 241 -11.88 -2.60 -3.98
C ALA A 241 -11.57 -2.76 -5.46
N ALA A 242 -11.43 -1.60 -6.13
CA ALA A 242 -10.87 -1.47 -7.47
C ALA A 242 -9.68 -0.51 -7.39
N GLU A 243 -8.50 -0.94 -7.81
CA GLU A 243 -7.25 -0.18 -7.73
C GLU A 243 -6.54 -0.18 -9.07
N ALA A 244 -6.15 1.00 -9.53
CA ALA A 244 -5.19 1.18 -10.60
C ALA A 244 -3.85 1.62 -9.98
N SER A 245 -2.75 1.01 -10.41
CA SER A 245 -1.40 1.38 -10.01
C SER A 245 -0.49 1.57 -11.20
N ALA A 246 0.50 2.45 -11.05
CA ALA A 246 1.57 2.68 -12.00
C ALA A 246 2.87 2.81 -11.20
N ASP A 247 3.77 1.86 -11.38
CA ASP A 247 5.08 1.79 -10.75
C ASP A 247 6.14 2.06 -11.83
N TYR A 248 6.80 3.21 -11.78
CA TYR A 248 7.90 3.56 -12.65
C TYR A 248 9.23 3.41 -11.91
N ASP A 249 10.13 2.64 -12.48
CA ASP A 249 11.50 2.43 -12.01
C ASP A 249 12.50 2.88 -13.09
N GLY A 250 13.01 4.09 -12.98
CA GLY A 250 13.97 4.64 -13.93
C GLY A 250 15.32 3.90 -13.92
N GLY A 251 15.65 3.22 -12.79
CA GLY A 251 16.84 2.38 -12.61
C GLY A 251 16.62 0.90 -12.95
N ALA A 252 15.55 0.55 -13.67
CA ALA A 252 15.33 -0.81 -14.14
C ALA A 252 16.53 -1.34 -14.94
N ALA A 253 16.83 -2.64 -14.79
CA ALA A 253 17.91 -3.31 -15.50
C ALA A 253 17.74 -3.22 -17.02
N GLU A 254 18.84 -3.34 -17.76
CA GLU A 254 18.81 -3.29 -19.23
C GLU A 254 17.91 -4.42 -19.79
N GLY A 255 17.02 -4.05 -20.71
CA GLY A 255 16.04 -4.98 -21.30
C GLY A 255 14.79 -5.21 -20.46
N LYS A 256 14.65 -4.56 -19.30
CA LYS A 256 13.42 -4.59 -18.49
C LYS A 256 12.57 -3.34 -18.74
N GLU A 257 11.24 -3.52 -18.65
CA GLU A 257 10.32 -2.39 -18.71
C GLU A 257 10.48 -1.50 -17.47
N LYS A 258 10.38 -0.19 -17.68
CA LYS A 258 10.48 0.80 -16.61
C LYS A 258 9.15 1.13 -15.96
N LEU A 259 8.04 0.82 -16.61
CA LEU A 259 6.69 1.14 -16.16
C LEU A 259 5.86 -0.14 -16.08
N ASP A 260 5.37 -0.42 -14.87
CA ASP A 260 4.41 -1.47 -14.61
C ASP A 260 3.05 -0.86 -14.28
N GLU A 261 2.04 -1.14 -15.10
CA GLU A 261 0.67 -0.68 -14.88
C GLU A 261 -0.22 -1.85 -14.53
N THR A 262 -1.06 -1.68 -13.50
CA THR A 262 -1.92 -2.76 -13.04
C THR A 262 -3.31 -2.24 -12.69
N LEU A 263 -4.35 -2.99 -13.06
CA LEU A 263 -5.72 -2.80 -12.60
C LEU A 263 -6.15 -4.05 -11.83
N LYS A 264 -6.48 -3.88 -10.54
CA LYS A 264 -6.84 -4.99 -9.66
C LYS A 264 -8.25 -4.80 -9.08
N PHE A 265 -8.99 -5.89 -9.04
CA PHE A 265 -10.26 -5.98 -8.28
C PHE A 265 -10.03 -6.94 -7.11
N ARG A 266 -10.38 -6.52 -5.93
CA ARG A 266 -10.03 -7.20 -4.69
C ARG A 266 -11.24 -7.38 -3.79
N ILE A 267 -11.18 -8.41 -2.95
CA ILE A 267 -12.05 -8.57 -1.80
C ILE A 267 -11.15 -8.69 -0.58
N GLY A 268 -11.56 -8.05 0.51
CA GLY A 268 -10.79 -8.04 1.74
C GLY A 268 -11.66 -7.94 2.98
N TYR A 269 -10.97 -7.87 4.08
CA TYR A 269 -11.53 -7.71 5.42
C TYR A 269 -10.83 -6.55 6.13
N THR A 270 -11.61 -5.73 6.81
CA THR A 270 -11.15 -4.57 7.60
C THR A 270 -11.55 -4.72 9.06
N TRP A 271 -10.70 -4.27 9.97
CA TRP A 271 -10.95 -4.27 11.41
C TRP A 271 -10.53 -2.97 12.07
#